data_dc89ad1f6d2561148248fbfbafdc43a8
#
_entry.id   dc89ad1f6d2561148248fbfbafdc43a8
#
_cell.length_a   1.000
_cell.length_b   1.000
_cell.length_c   1.000
_cell.angle_alpha   90.00
_cell.angle_beta   90.00
_cell.angle_gamma   90.00
#
_symmetry.space_group_name_H-M   'P 1'
#
loop_
_entity.id
_entity.type
_entity.pdbx_description
1 polymer ?
#
loop_
_entity_poly.entity_id
_entity_poly.type
_entity_poly.pdbx_seq_one_letter_code
_entity_poly.pdbx_strand_id
1 'polypeptide(L)' 'MKRQKRDRLDRAHSNGYQAGVAGRAKDNCPYQNTTARSQWLGGWREAVDDRTIGFIK' A
#
# COMPACT_ATOMS: atom_id res chain seq x y z
N MET A 1 12.50 4.75 -20.55
CA MET A 1 12.23 4.45 -20.59
C MET A 1 11.49 3.59 -20.31
N LYS A 2 11.16 3.07 -20.02
CA LYS A 2 10.53 2.37 -19.88
C LYS A 2 9.81 2.20 -18.92
N ARG A 3 9.06 2.12 -18.41
CA ARG A 3 8.43 1.97 -17.54
C ARG A 3 7.36 1.71 -17.53
N GLN A 4 6.67 1.26 -17.27
CA GLN A 4 5.67 1.14 -17.57
C GLN A 4 4.63 0.43 -16.92
N LYS A 5 4.13 -0.69 -17.03
CA LYS A 5 3.14 -1.35 -16.37
C LYS A 5 3.49 -1.53 -14.96
N ARG A 6 4.66 -1.74 -14.60
CA ARG A 6 5.04 -1.84 -13.31
C ARG A 6 4.74 -0.65 -12.51
N ASP A 7 4.82 0.51 -13.06
CA ASP A 7 4.55 1.74 -12.38
C ASP A 7 3.20 1.77 -11.74
N ARG A 8 2.20 1.24 -12.38
CA ARG A 8 0.90 1.27 -11.83
C ARG A 8 0.84 0.49 -10.56
N LEU A 9 1.44 -0.67 -10.51
CA LEU A 9 1.40 -1.49 -9.33
C LEU A 9 2.24 -0.91 -8.23
N ASP A 10 3.35 -0.30 -8.59
CA ASP A 10 4.20 0.34 -7.61
C ASP A 10 3.46 1.46 -6.95
N ARG A 11 2.70 2.21 -7.72
CA ARG A 11 1.95 3.30 -7.18
C ARG A 11 0.88 2.80 -6.23
N ALA A 12 0.20 1.72 -6.60
CA ALA A 12 -0.82 1.17 -5.73
C ALA A 12 -0.21 0.74 -4.40
N HIS A 13 0.95 0.11 -4.46
CA HIS A 13 1.61 -0.34 -3.24
C HIS A 13 2.00 0.87 -2.39
N SER A 14 2.53 1.88 -3.02
CA SER A 14 2.94 3.08 -2.32
C SER A 14 1.76 3.78 -1.67
N ASN A 15 0.64 3.86 -2.39
CA ASN A 15 -0.56 4.47 -1.86
C ASN A 15 -1.07 3.69 -0.66
N GLY A 16 -0.99 2.37 -0.74
CA GLY A 16 -1.41 1.54 0.38
C GLY A 16 -0.54 1.77 1.58
N TYR A 17 0.75 1.89 1.34
CA TYR A 17 1.70 2.11 2.42
C TYR A 17 1.36 3.43 3.13
N GLN A 18 1.11 4.47 2.36
CA GLN A 18 0.79 5.74 2.94
C GLN A 18 -0.52 5.69 3.72
N ALA A 19 -1.48 4.94 3.22
CA ALA A 19 -2.74 4.81 3.92
C ALA A 19 -2.52 4.09 5.25
N GLY A 20 -1.68 3.09 5.25
CA GLY A 20 -1.38 2.37 6.47
C GLY A 20 -0.68 3.26 7.49
N VAL A 21 0.25 4.07 7.02
CA VAL A 21 0.97 4.97 7.88
C VAL A 21 0.01 6.00 8.47
N ALA A 22 -0.94 6.43 7.66
CA ALA A 22 -1.91 7.42 8.11
C ALA A 22 -2.97 6.84 9.03
N GLY A 23 -2.98 5.52 9.16
CA GLY A 23 -3.96 4.90 10.03
C GLY A 23 -5.31 4.68 9.39
N ARG A 24 -5.36 4.65 8.06
CA ARG A 24 -6.63 4.44 7.40
C ARG A 24 -6.99 2.99 7.39
N ALA A 25 -8.26 2.72 7.27
CA ALA A 25 -8.74 1.35 7.27
C ALA A 25 -8.45 0.71 5.91
N LYS A 26 -8.27 -0.60 5.90
CA LYS A 26 -8.02 -1.27 4.65
C LYS A 26 -9.20 -1.16 3.72
N ASP A 27 -10.36 -0.90 4.23
CA ASP A 27 -11.55 -0.75 3.40
C ASP A 27 -11.50 0.52 2.58
N ASN A 28 -10.57 1.39 2.87
CA ASN A 28 -10.42 2.63 2.14
C ASN A 28 -9.74 2.44 0.80
N CYS A 29 -9.42 1.23 0.45
CA CYS A 29 -8.75 0.95 -0.82
C CYS A 29 -9.56 1.51 -1.98
N PRO A 30 -8.99 2.38 -2.79
CA PRO A 30 -9.70 2.99 -3.89
C PRO A 30 -9.71 2.15 -5.15
N TYR A 31 -8.99 1.05 -5.13
CA TYR A 31 -8.89 0.24 -6.33
C TYR A 31 -9.89 -0.89 -6.33
N GLN A 32 -10.49 -1.11 -7.47
CA GLN A 32 -11.42 -2.20 -7.59
C GLN A 32 -10.79 -3.36 -8.31
N ASN A 33 -9.72 -3.09 -9.02
CA ASN A 33 -9.00 -4.11 -9.74
C ASN A 33 -8.31 -5.01 -8.73
N THR A 34 -8.46 -6.30 -8.87
CA THR A 34 -7.91 -7.24 -7.90
C THR A 34 -6.41 -7.10 -7.76
N THR A 35 -5.70 -6.95 -8.86
CA THR A 35 -4.26 -6.86 -8.82
C THR A 35 -3.81 -5.59 -8.11
N ALA A 36 -4.40 -4.47 -8.48
CA ALA A 36 -4.02 -3.22 -7.87
C ALA A 36 -4.41 -3.21 -6.40
N ARG A 37 -5.55 -3.77 -6.10
CA ARG A 37 -6.01 -3.82 -4.74
C ARG A 37 -5.08 -4.66 -3.89
N SER A 38 -4.61 -5.74 -4.45
CA SER A 38 -3.71 -6.63 -3.76
C SER A 38 -2.42 -5.89 -3.44
N GLN A 39 -1.92 -5.10 -4.39
CA GLN A 39 -0.71 -4.33 -4.16
C GLN A 39 -0.96 -3.26 -3.10
N TRP A 40 -2.10 -2.63 -3.16
CA TRP A 40 -2.44 -1.60 -2.20
C TRP A 40 -2.49 -2.20 -0.79
N LEU A 41 -3.13 -3.35 -0.66
CA LEU A 41 -3.24 -4.00 0.63
C LEU A 41 -1.88 -4.45 1.13
N GLY A 42 -1.03 -4.90 0.22
CA GLY A 42 0.32 -5.29 0.58
C GLY A 42 1.06 -4.14 1.20
N GLY A 43 0.97 -2.98 0.58
CA GLY A 43 1.61 -1.79 1.10
C GLY A 43 1.01 -1.37 2.44
N TRP A 44 -0.30 -1.45 2.51
CA TRP A 44 -1.01 -1.09 3.72
C TRP A 44 -0.55 -1.96 4.90
N ARG A 45 -0.45 -3.26 4.65
CA ARG A 45 -0.03 -4.17 5.71
C ARG A 45 1.40 -3.91 6.12
N GLU A 46 2.25 -3.62 5.17
CA GLU A 46 3.63 -3.32 5.49
C GLU A 46 3.72 -2.09 6.37
N ALA A 47 2.92 -1.10 6.07
CA ALA A 47 2.94 0.13 6.84
C ALA A 47 2.45 -0.12 8.26
N VAL A 48 1.41 -0.92 8.39
CA VAL A 48 0.88 -1.22 9.70
C VAL A 48 1.90 -1.98 10.52
N ASP A 49 2.58 -2.92 9.89
CA ASP A 49 3.61 -3.67 10.55
C ASP A 49 4.74 -2.76 10.97
N ASP A 50 5.15 -1.88 10.08
CA ASP A 50 6.21 -0.95 10.36
C ASP A 50 5.87 -0.05 11.52
N ARG A 51 4.66 0.43 11.56
CA ARG A 51 4.25 1.30 12.65
C ARG A 51 4.34 0.56 13.96
N THR A 52 3.90 -0.67 13.96
CA THR A 52 3.88 -1.44 15.17
C THR A 52 5.29 -1.76 15.63
N ILE A 53 6.10 -2.24 14.73
CA ILE A 53 7.43 -2.58 15.07
C ILE A 53 8.33 -1.39 15.22
N GLY A 54 8.18 -0.44 14.37
CA GLY A 54 9.01 0.73 14.41
C GLY A 54 8.90 1.48 15.70
N PHE A 55 7.75 1.45 16.30
CA PHE A 55 7.54 2.13 17.52
C PHE A 55 8.34 1.55 18.60
N ILE A 56 8.58 0.32 18.55
CA ILE A 56 9.30 -0.32 19.56
C ILE A 56 10.72 0.04 19.57
N LYS A 57 11.26 0.46 18.48
CA LYS A 57 12.58 0.81 18.49
C LYS A 57 12.78 2.03 19.20
#